data_55717f8dbfbdcc695cb4b8b56e4a41f1
#
_entry.id   55717f8dbfbdcc695cb4b8b56e4a41f1
#
_cell.length_a   1.000
_cell.length_b   1.000
_cell.length_c   1.000
_cell.angle_alpha   90.00
_cell.angle_beta   90.00
_cell.angle_gamma   90.00
#
_symmetry.space_group_name_H-M   'P 1'
#
loop_
_entity.id
_entity.type
_entity.pdbx_description
1 polymer ?
#
loop_
_entity_poly.entity_id
_entity_poly.type
_entity_poly.pdbx_seq_one_letter_code
_entity_poly.pdbx_strand_id
1 'polypeptide(L)'
;DLEWYKRKTNGNKNINYVLIKDDYNDYCLGFKFENGSTESVTAKKYLTCFGKGTETDEERLHSAMRYEVKYQSEEYRNNGILRDECEWCAAPKEAIRLEVDHAIPYKELVDNFFKIHDKEEFTKGVNKNEKGLYWRLSEEHRKLWCEYHGKNCMFQMLCITCHKNKTNEER
;
A
#
# COMPACT_ATOMS: atom_id res chain seq x y z
N ASP A 1 23.38 -17.32 -0.15
CA ASP A 1 22.38 -18.20 -0.78
C ASP A 1 20.98 -17.75 -0.43
N LEU A 2 20.36 -17.08 -1.36
CA LEU A 2 19.05 -16.46 -1.15
C LEU A 2 17.96 -17.52 -1.29
N GLU A 3 17.29 -17.87 -0.21
CA GLU A 3 16.17 -18.81 -0.16
C GLU A 3 15.06 -18.46 -1.15
N TRP A 4 14.76 -17.16 -1.28
CA TRP A 4 13.81 -16.66 -2.26
C TRP A 4 14.29 -16.95 -3.69
N TYR A 5 15.55 -16.67 -3.98
CA TYR A 5 16.17 -16.93 -5.27
C TYR A 5 16.07 -18.42 -5.62
N LYS A 6 16.42 -19.32 -4.70
CA LYS A 6 16.32 -20.76 -4.90
C LYS A 6 14.89 -21.21 -5.20
N ARG A 7 13.90 -20.67 -4.46
CA ARG A 7 12.48 -20.98 -4.69
C ARG A 7 11.97 -20.50 -6.04
N LYS A 8 12.34 -19.29 -6.46
CA LYS A 8 11.88 -18.69 -7.72
C LYS A 8 12.57 -19.25 -8.95
N THR A 9 13.79 -19.67 -8.80
CA THR A 9 14.61 -20.18 -9.91
C THR A 9 14.65 -21.70 -10.01
N ASN A 10 14.01 -22.41 -9.08
CA ASN A 10 14.16 -23.86 -8.93
C ASN A 10 15.63 -24.31 -8.93
N GLY A 11 16.51 -23.48 -8.36
CA GLY A 11 17.95 -23.72 -8.34
C GLY A 11 18.67 -23.48 -9.66
N ASN A 12 18.00 -22.93 -10.67
CA ASN A 12 18.61 -22.62 -11.95
C ASN A 12 19.62 -21.47 -11.81
N LYS A 13 20.87 -21.72 -12.21
CA LYS A 13 22.00 -20.80 -12.05
C LYS A 13 22.15 -19.80 -13.23
N ASN A 14 21.50 -20.06 -14.35
CA ASN A 14 21.64 -19.29 -15.58
C ASN A 14 20.52 -18.27 -15.74
N ILE A 15 20.56 -17.23 -14.89
CA ILE A 15 19.57 -16.16 -14.91
C ILE A 15 20.25 -14.87 -15.32
N ASN A 16 19.70 -14.23 -16.33
CA ASN A 16 20.11 -12.91 -16.75
C ASN A 16 19.20 -11.84 -16.12
N TYR A 17 19.80 -10.76 -15.63
CA TYR A 17 19.06 -9.58 -15.25
C TYR A 17 18.63 -8.82 -16.50
N VAL A 18 17.39 -8.41 -16.55
CA VAL A 18 16.82 -7.65 -17.66
C VAL A 18 16.00 -6.48 -17.16
N LEU A 19 15.88 -5.45 -17.96
CA LEU A 19 14.88 -4.41 -17.73
C LEU A 19 13.56 -4.88 -18.33
N ILE A 20 12.53 -4.90 -17.51
CA ILE A 20 11.17 -5.30 -17.88
C ILE A 20 10.30 -4.05 -17.80
N LYS A 21 9.41 -3.88 -18.77
CA LYS A 21 8.30 -2.92 -18.61
C LYS A 21 7.22 -3.56 -17.77
N ASP A 22 6.79 -2.85 -16.74
CA ASP A 22 5.65 -3.25 -15.95
C ASP A 22 4.31 -2.81 -16.60
N ASP A 23 3.21 -3.13 -15.93
CA ASP A 23 1.86 -2.80 -16.42
C ASP A 23 1.59 -1.28 -16.49
N TYR A 24 2.43 -0.46 -15.85
CA TYR A 24 2.38 1.00 -15.88
C TYR A 24 3.34 1.62 -16.90
N ASN A 25 3.97 0.78 -17.74
CA ASN A 25 4.95 1.17 -18.76
C ASN A 25 6.26 1.74 -18.19
N ASP A 26 6.53 1.54 -16.88
CA ASP A 26 7.78 1.87 -16.24
C ASP A 26 8.78 0.72 -16.35
N TYR A 27 10.07 1.06 -16.37
CA TYR A 27 11.12 0.05 -16.39
C TYR A 27 11.46 -0.41 -14.99
N CYS A 28 11.42 -1.72 -14.75
CA CYS A 28 11.85 -2.36 -13.52
C CYS A 28 12.92 -3.42 -13.77
N LEU A 29 13.72 -3.71 -12.74
CA LEU A 29 14.64 -4.83 -12.81
C LEU A 29 13.87 -6.15 -12.79
N GLY A 30 14.24 -7.08 -13.65
CA GLY A 30 13.64 -8.39 -13.71
C GLY A 30 14.66 -9.50 -13.93
N PHE A 31 14.19 -10.73 -13.83
CA PHE A 31 14.90 -11.93 -14.22
C PHE A 31 14.38 -12.46 -15.55
N LYS A 32 15.30 -12.89 -16.42
CA LYS A 32 14.98 -13.68 -17.59
C LYS A 32 15.46 -15.11 -17.36
N PHE A 33 14.54 -16.04 -17.41
CA PHE A 33 14.81 -17.47 -17.26
C PHE A 33 15.22 -18.12 -18.58
N GLU A 34 15.85 -19.30 -18.55
CA GLU A 34 16.27 -20.03 -19.75
C GLU A 34 15.12 -20.37 -20.69
N ASN A 35 13.93 -20.62 -20.13
CA ASN A 35 12.72 -20.86 -20.93
C ASN A 35 12.16 -19.60 -21.63
N GLY A 36 12.87 -18.46 -21.51
CA GLY A 36 12.48 -17.18 -22.08
C GLY A 36 11.46 -16.38 -21.28
N SER A 37 10.89 -16.94 -20.21
CA SER A 37 9.98 -16.18 -19.34
C SER A 37 10.73 -15.10 -18.55
N THR A 38 10.00 -14.05 -18.18
CA THR A 38 10.53 -12.94 -17.36
C THR A 38 9.69 -12.74 -16.12
N GLU A 39 10.32 -12.32 -15.01
CA GLU A 39 9.64 -11.96 -13.77
C GLU A 39 10.24 -10.66 -13.21
N SER A 40 9.38 -9.69 -12.89
CA SER A 40 9.82 -8.42 -12.31
C SER A 40 10.27 -8.58 -10.86
N VAL A 41 11.34 -7.88 -10.49
CA VAL A 41 11.82 -7.80 -9.10
C VAL A 41 11.51 -6.42 -8.56
N THR A 42 10.52 -6.33 -7.67
CA THR A 42 10.27 -5.08 -6.97
C THR A 42 11.38 -4.80 -5.94
N ALA A 43 11.65 -3.53 -5.64
CA ALA A 43 12.62 -3.14 -4.62
C ALA A 43 12.35 -3.82 -3.27
N LYS A 44 11.07 -4.01 -2.91
CA LYS A 44 10.66 -4.71 -1.68
C LYS A 44 11.08 -6.19 -1.72
N LYS A 45 10.88 -6.88 -2.85
CA LYS A 45 11.33 -8.27 -3.02
C LYS A 45 12.85 -8.40 -2.96
N TYR A 46 13.56 -7.42 -3.55
CA TYR A 46 15.02 -7.36 -3.52
C TYR A 46 15.55 -7.20 -2.08
N LEU A 47 15.00 -6.27 -1.30
CA LEU A 47 15.38 -6.05 0.09
C LEU A 47 15.10 -7.28 0.97
N THR A 48 13.98 -7.96 0.75
CA THR A 48 13.64 -9.21 1.45
C THR A 48 14.65 -10.32 1.14
N CYS A 49 15.17 -10.37 -0.10
CA CYS A 49 16.19 -11.35 -0.50
C CYS A 49 17.53 -11.16 0.24
N PHE A 50 17.87 -9.95 0.64
CA PHE A 50 19.11 -9.66 1.37
C PHE A 50 18.96 -9.72 2.90
N GLY A 51 17.91 -10.34 3.40
CA GLY A 51 17.70 -10.54 4.84
C GLY A 51 17.36 -9.24 5.60
N LYS A 52 17.03 -8.17 4.90
CA LYS A 52 16.46 -6.98 5.53
C LYS A 52 14.95 -7.12 5.61
N GLY A 53 14.53 -7.65 6.76
CA GLY A 53 13.20 -7.42 7.29
C GLY A 53 12.16 -8.45 6.87
N THR A 54 11.96 -9.43 7.72
CA THR A 54 10.57 -9.88 7.95
C THR A 54 9.79 -8.64 8.34
N GLU A 55 8.63 -8.41 7.70
CA GLU A 55 7.72 -7.34 8.11
C GLU A 55 7.52 -7.39 9.62
N THR A 56 7.69 -6.28 10.30
CA THR A 56 7.42 -6.17 11.73
C THR A 56 5.93 -6.34 11.98
N ASP A 57 5.55 -6.67 13.19
CA ASP A 57 4.13 -6.77 13.56
C ASP A 57 3.41 -5.44 13.39
N GLU A 58 4.10 -4.33 13.62
CA GLU A 58 3.57 -2.99 13.35
C GLU A 58 3.33 -2.74 11.86
N GLU A 59 4.26 -3.10 10.98
CA GLU A 59 4.07 -2.98 9.53
C GLU A 59 2.92 -3.85 9.03
N ARG A 60 2.77 -5.06 9.60
CA ARG A 60 1.65 -5.96 9.27
C ARG A 60 0.31 -5.37 9.70
N LEU A 61 0.24 -4.84 10.93
CA LEU A 61 -0.94 -4.18 11.46
C LEU A 61 -1.34 -2.98 10.60
N HIS A 62 -0.42 -2.07 10.30
CA HIS A 62 -0.69 -0.91 9.45
C HIS A 62 -1.09 -1.31 8.03
N SER A 63 -0.49 -2.36 7.47
CA SER A 63 -0.85 -2.91 6.16
C SER A 63 -2.28 -3.45 6.15
N ALA A 64 -2.66 -4.21 7.21
CA ALA A 64 -4.02 -4.71 7.38
C ALA A 64 -5.03 -3.57 7.54
N MET A 65 -4.76 -2.61 8.42
CA MET A 65 -5.64 -1.46 8.66
C MET A 65 -5.89 -0.64 7.39
N ARG A 66 -4.84 -0.38 6.59
CA ARG A 66 -4.98 0.31 5.29
C ARG A 66 -5.83 -0.48 4.30
N TYR A 67 -5.62 -1.79 4.27
CA TYR A 67 -6.38 -2.67 3.37
C TYR A 67 -7.87 -2.64 3.67
N GLU A 68 -8.24 -2.68 4.96
CA GLU A 68 -9.66 -2.73 5.38
C GLU A 68 -10.44 -1.45 5.03
N VAL A 69 -9.79 -0.30 4.99
CA VAL A 69 -10.47 0.98 4.69
C VAL A 69 -10.30 1.44 3.24
N LYS A 70 -9.59 0.69 2.41
CA LYS A 70 -9.35 1.03 1.00
C LYS A 70 -10.64 1.33 0.24
N TYR A 71 -11.70 0.56 0.50
CA TYR A 71 -12.99 0.74 -0.16
C TYR A 71 -13.61 2.12 0.13
N GLN A 72 -13.35 2.73 1.29
CA GLN A 72 -13.90 4.06 1.65
C GLN A 72 -13.31 5.16 0.76
N SER A 73 -12.02 5.08 0.43
CA SER A 73 -11.41 5.99 -0.54
C SER A 73 -11.88 5.75 -1.98
N GLU A 74 -12.14 4.49 -2.33
CA GLU A 74 -12.72 4.12 -3.63
C GLU A 74 -14.18 4.60 -3.73
N GLU A 75 -14.96 4.47 -2.67
CA GLU A 75 -16.31 4.98 -2.58
C GLU A 75 -16.35 6.51 -2.68
N TYR A 76 -15.48 7.21 -1.95
CA TYR A 76 -15.33 8.66 -2.06
C TYR A 76 -15.00 9.09 -3.49
N ARG A 77 -14.10 8.37 -4.18
CA ARG A 77 -13.76 8.63 -5.59
C ARG A 77 -14.95 8.45 -6.53
N ASN A 78 -15.76 7.41 -6.28
CA ASN A 78 -16.85 7.00 -7.18
C ASN A 78 -18.16 7.75 -6.93
N ASN A 79 -18.46 8.05 -5.67
CA ASN A 79 -19.71 8.65 -5.21
C ASN A 79 -19.53 10.11 -4.78
N GLY A 80 -18.30 10.54 -4.61
CA GLY A 80 -17.99 11.92 -4.28
C GLY A 80 -18.49 12.83 -5.39
N ILE A 81 -18.99 14.00 -5.02
CA ILE A 81 -19.14 15.12 -5.93
C ILE A 81 -17.76 15.26 -6.58
N LEU A 82 -17.66 14.79 -7.83
CA LEU A 82 -16.43 14.85 -8.61
C LEU A 82 -15.95 16.29 -8.58
N ARG A 83 -15.03 16.58 -7.66
CA ARG A 83 -14.34 17.87 -7.73
C ARG A 83 -13.46 17.78 -8.96
N ASP A 84 -13.71 18.64 -9.89
CA ASP A 84 -13.01 18.70 -11.17
C ASP A 84 -11.66 19.44 -11.03
N GLU A 85 -11.22 19.68 -9.79
CA GLU A 85 -9.99 20.42 -9.50
C GLU A 85 -9.29 19.91 -8.22
N CYS A 86 -8.00 20.19 -8.13
CA CYS A 86 -7.20 19.96 -6.93
C CYS A 86 -7.63 20.92 -5.81
N GLU A 87 -7.94 20.40 -4.62
CA GLU A 87 -8.40 21.22 -3.49
C GLU A 87 -7.34 22.17 -2.94
N TRP A 88 -6.07 21.94 -3.25
CA TRP A 88 -4.98 22.81 -2.80
C TRP A 88 -4.57 23.87 -3.82
N CYS A 89 -4.45 23.52 -5.09
CA CYS A 89 -3.93 24.44 -6.12
C CYS A 89 -4.96 24.81 -7.19
N ALA A 90 -6.20 24.32 -7.07
CA ALA A 90 -7.29 24.55 -8.02
C ALA A 90 -6.96 24.15 -9.48
N ALA A 91 -5.93 23.33 -9.69
CA ALA A 91 -5.62 22.83 -11.04
C ALA A 91 -6.71 21.87 -11.52
N PRO A 92 -7.24 22.05 -12.76
CA PRO A 92 -8.38 21.29 -13.24
C PRO A 92 -8.01 19.85 -13.58
N LYS A 93 -8.96 18.93 -13.40
CA LYS A 93 -8.85 17.49 -13.64
C LYS A 93 -8.43 17.14 -15.08
N GLU A 94 -8.85 17.94 -16.06
CA GLU A 94 -8.50 17.73 -17.46
C GLU A 94 -7.01 17.92 -17.74
N ALA A 95 -6.34 18.73 -16.90
CA ALA A 95 -4.92 19.04 -17.04
C ALA A 95 -4.03 18.12 -16.21
N ILE A 96 -4.57 17.48 -15.16
CA ILE A 96 -3.79 16.72 -14.18
C ILE A 96 -4.56 15.50 -13.63
N ARG A 97 -3.82 14.48 -13.24
CA ARG A 97 -4.39 13.36 -12.48
C ARG A 97 -4.64 13.77 -11.03
N LEU A 98 -5.88 13.57 -10.57
CA LEU A 98 -6.27 13.72 -9.17
C LEU A 98 -6.23 12.39 -8.43
N GLU A 99 -5.81 12.44 -7.17
CA GLU A 99 -5.76 11.30 -6.26
C GLU A 99 -6.56 11.61 -5.00
N VAL A 100 -7.26 10.60 -4.48
CA VAL A 100 -7.92 10.70 -3.18
C VAL A 100 -6.86 10.58 -2.09
N ASP A 101 -6.84 11.54 -1.20
CA ASP A 101 -5.94 11.58 -0.06
C ASP A 101 -6.72 11.83 1.25
N HIS A 102 -6.11 11.50 2.37
CA HIS A 102 -6.64 11.80 3.69
C HIS A 102 -6.36 13.26 4.05
N ALA A 103 -7.37 14.08 4.30
CA ALA A 103 -7.17 15.47 4.75
C ALA A 103 -6.44 15.50 6.11
N ILE A 104 -6.85 14.64 7.04
CA ILE A 104 -6.11 14.34 8.27
C ILE A 104 -5.10 13.23 7.96
N PRO A 105 -3.80 13.37 8.35
CA PRO A 105 -2.81 12.33 8.10
C PRO A 105 -3.27 10.95 8.59
N TYR A 106 -3.13 9.93 7.73
CA TYR A 106 -3.52 8.57 8.09
C TYR A 106 -2.86 8.09 9.38
N LYS A 107 -1.61 8.48 9.63
CA LYS A 107 -0.90 8.17 10.87
C LYS A 107 -1.62 8.73 12.09
N GLU A 108 -2.09 9.97 12.02
CA GLU A 108 -2.82 10.62 13.11
C GLU A 108 -4.15 9.90 13.41
N LEU A 109 -4.87 9.45 12.38
CA LEU A 109 -6.08 8.64 12.56
C LEU A 109 -5.77 7.33 13.30
N VAL A 110 -4.69 6.66 12.94
CA VAL A 110 -4.25 5.41 13.61
C VAL A 110 -3.81 5.69 15.04
N ASP A 111 -3.02 6.73 15.27
CA ASP A 111 -2.54 7.09 16.61
C ASP A 111 -3.72 7.45 17.53
N ASN A 112 -4.70 8.19 17.04
CA ASN A 112 -5.91 8.54 17.79
C ASN A 112 -6.80 7.31 18.07
N PHE A 113 -6.90 6.38 17.11
CA PHE A 113 -7.62 5.13 17.30
C PHE A 113 -7.02 4.30 18.46
N PHE A 114 -5.71 4.17 18.51
CA PHE A 114 -5.03 3.40 19.58
C PHE A 114 -4.90 4.13 20.92
N LYS A 115 -5.40 5.37 21.05
CA LYS A 115 -5.62 5.98 22.38
C LYS A 115 -6.81 5.37 23.11
N ILE A 116 -7.75 4.75 22.40
CA ILE A 116 -9.00 4.19 22.94
C ILE A 116 -9.15 2.69 22.71
N HIS A 117 -8.22 2.07 21.97
CA HIS A 117 -8.19 0.63 21.71
C HIS A 117 -6.81 0.04 21.97
N ASP A 118 -6.75 -1.22 22.40
CA ASP A 118 -5.48 -1.91 22.68
C ASP A 118 -4.78 -2.32 21.38
N LYS A 119 -3.62 -1.69 21.12
CA LYS A 119 -2.80 -1.97 19.93
C LYS A 119 -2.27 -3.41 19.91
N GLU A 120 -1.93 -3.99 21.09
CA GLU A 120 -1.40 -5.36 21.16
C GLU A 120 -2.48 -6.38 20.80
N GLU A 121 -3.71 -6.17 21.23
CA GLU A 121 -4.83 -7.01 20.89
C GLU A 121 -5.11 -6.99 19.38
N PHE A 122 -5.12 -5.81 18.76
CA PHE A 122 -5.25 -5.67 17.32
C PHE A 122 -4.12 -6.35 16.57
N THR A 123 -2.89 -6.22 17.04
CA THR A 123 -1.71 -6.85 16.43
C THR A 123 -1.83 -8.37 16.42
N LYS A 124 -2.29 -8.98 17.52
CA LYS A 124 -2.53 -10.44 17.62
C LYS A 124 -3.64 -10.91 16.68
N GLY A 125 -4.59 -10.04 16.36
CA GLY A 125 -5.69 -10.33 15.42
C GLY A 125 -5.32 -10.20 13.95
N VAL A 126 -4.08 -9.87 13.60
CA VAL A 126 -3.64 -9.73 12.20
C VAL A 126 -3.29 -11.09 11.61
N ASN A 127 -3.96 -11.46 10.53
CA ASN A 127 -3.73 -12.71 9.82
C ASN A 127 -3.59 -12.47 8.32
N LYS A 128 -2.96 -13.40 7.61
CA LYS A 128 -3.02 -13.38 6.14
C LYS A 128 -4.37 -13.88 5.65
N ASN A 129 -4.84 -13.28 4.54
CA ASN A 129 -6.03 -13.81 3.88
C ASN A 129 -5.80 -15.25 3.38
N GLU A 130 -6.85 -15.97 3.00
CA GLU A 130 -6.82 -17.38 2.55
C GLU A 130 -5.80 -17.63 1.43
N LYS A 131 -5.54 -16.64 0.57
CA LYS A 131 -4.54 -16.72 -0.50
C LYS A 131 -3.12 -16.35 -0.06
N GLY A 132 -2.91 -15.97 1.21
CA GLY A 132 -1.61 -15.54 1.73
C GLY A 132 -1.05 -14.23 1.15
N LEU A 133 -1.88 -13.44 0.45
CA LEU A 133 -1.45 -12.25 -0.32
C LEU A 133 -1.48 -10.96 0.49
N TYR A 134 -2.45 -10.83 1.39
CA TYR A 134 -2.72 -9.58 2.13
C TYR A 134 -2.88 -9.84 3.60
N TRP A 135 -2.39 -8.91 4.44
CA TRP A 135 -2.70 -8.87 5.86
C TRP A 135 -4.12 -8.36 6.06
N ARG A 136 -4.85 -9.00 6.97
CA ARG A 136 -6.24 -8.68 7.32
C ARG A 136 -6.39 -8.59 8.83
N LEU A 137 -7.28 -7.73 9.28
CA LEU A 137 -7.74 -7.75 10.67
C LEU A 137 -8.74 -8.89 10.89
N SER A 138 -8.91 -9.33 12.14
CA SER A 138 -10.06 -10.16 12.52
C SER A 138 -11.36 -9.42 12.19
N GLU A 139 -12.46 -10.14 12.02
CA GLU A 139 -13.75 -9.53 11.67
C GLU A 139 -14.20 -8.47 12.68
N GLU A 140 -13.99 -8.74 13.98
CA GLU A 140 -14.30 -7.80 15.06
C GLU A 140 -13.46 -6.53 14.97
N HIS A 141 -12.14 -6.66 14.85
CA HIS A 141 -11.22 -5.53 14.75
C HIS A 141 -11.44 -4.74 13.46
N ARG A 142 -11.75 -5.42 12.36
CA ARG A 142 -12.10 -4.79 11.09
C ARG A 142 -13.30 -3.86 11.25
N LYS A 143 -14.36 -4.35 11.90
CA LYS A 143 -15.59 -3.57 12.12
C LYS A 143 -15.30 -2.32 12.94
N LEU A 144 -14.61 -2.45 14.07
CA LEU A 144 -14.23 -1.32 14.93
C LEU A 144 -13.40 -0.28 14.17
N TRP A 145 -12.38 -0.72 13.45
CA TRP A 145 -11.53 0.17 12.69
C TRP A 145 -12.27 0.87 11.54
N CYS A 146 -13.05 0.13 10.75
CA CYS A 146 -13.79 0.70 9.62
C CYS A 146 -14.83 1.72 10.06
N GLU A 147 -15.53 1.48 11.17
CA GLU A 147 -16.49 2.43 11.75
C GLU A 147 -15.78 3.69 12.26
N TYR A 148 -14.67 3.53 12.99
CA TYR A 148 -13.88 4.66 13.48
C TYR A 148 -13.35 5.50 12.33
N HIS A 149 -12.71 4.85 11.36
CA HIS A 149 -12.15 5.51 10.19
C HIS A 149 -13.23 6.26 9.41
N GLY A 150 -14.36 5.62 9.13
CA GLY A 150 -15.47 6.26 8.40
C GLY A 150 -16.08 7.47 9.11
N LYS A 151 -16.02 7.52 10.47
CA LYS A 151 -16.51 8.66 11.25
C LYS A 151 -15.50 9.80 11.37
N ASN A 152 -14.22 9.51 11.38
CA ASN A 152 -13.17 10.46 11.69
C ASN A 152 -12.29 10.84 10.48
N CYS A 153 -12.33 10.04 9.41
CA CYS A 153 -11.60 10.32 8.19
C CYS A 153 -12.31 11.39 7.37
N MET A 154 -11.54 12.34 6.88
CA MET A 154 -11.94 13.26 5.83
C MET A 154 -11.05 13.03 4.63
N PHE A 155 -11.66 12.85 3.46
CA PHE A 155 -10.95 12.73 2.19
C PHE A 155 -10.90 14.05 1.45
N GLN A 156 -9.90 14.21 0.61
CA GLN A 156 -9.72 15.34 -0.30
C GLN A 156 -9.19 14.86 -1.65
N MET A 157 -9.38 15.66 -2.69
CA MET A 157 -8.83 15.39 -4.03
C MET A 157 -7.61 16.28 -4.26
N LEU A 158 -6.45 15.65 -4.41
CA LEU A 158 -5.19 16.37 -4.66
C LEU A 158 -4.57 15.95 -5.99
N CYS A 159 -3.92 16.90 -6.66
CA CYS A 159 -3.00 16.53 -7.74
C CYS A 159 -1.75 15.84 -7.19
N ILE A 160 -1.07 15.08 -8.04
CA ILE A 160 0.14 14.33 -7.65
C ILE A 160 1.19 15.24 -6.99
N THR A 161 1.34 16.47 -7.46
CA THR A 161 2.32 17.43 -6.89
C THR A 161 1.92 17.86 -5.48
N CYS A 162 0.66 18.27 -5.28
CA CYS A 162 0.16 18.67 -3.96
C CYS A 162 0.17 17.50 -2.98
N HIS A 163 -0.22 16.29 -3.43
CA HIS A 163 -0.16 15.08 -2.62
C HIS A 163 1.28 14.76 -2.16
N LYS A 164 2.27 14.88 -3.06
CA LYS A 164 3.69 14.70 -2.70
C LYS A 164 4.18 15.75 -1.72
N ASN A 165 3.82 17.02 -1.91
CA ASN A 165 4.21 18.10 -1.01
C ASN A 165 3.64 17.85 0.39
N LYS A 166 2.35 17.55 0.50
CA LYS A 166 1.69 17.19 1.77
C LYS A 166 2.41 16.01 2.45
N THR A 167 2.68 14.93 1.73
CA THR A 167 3.37 13.76 2.28
C THR A 167 4.77 14.09 2.80
N ASN A 168 5.47 15.07 2.18
CA ASN A 168 6.79 15.50 2.64
C ASN A 168 6.70 16.38 3.91
N GLU A 169 5.64 17.17 4.06
CA GLU A 169 5.40 17.99 5.25
C GLU A 169 4.99 17.13 6.47
N GLU A 170 4.37 15.97 6.24
CA GLU A 170 3.92 15.04 7.27
C GLU A 170 5.04 14.10 7.79
N ARG A 171 6.23 14.13 7.20
CA ARG A 171 7.39 13.29 7.58
C ARG A 171 8.30 14.00 8.58
#